data_fa7806335d88bbb3bffdc42f34c75141
#
_entry.id   fa7806335d88bbb3bffdc42f34c75141
#
_cell.length_a   1.000
_cell.length_b   1.000
_cell.length_c   1.000
_cell.angle_alpha   90.00
_cell.angle_beta   90.00
_cell.angle_gamma   90.00
#
_symmetry.space_group_name_H-M   'P 1'
#
loop_
_entity.id
_entity.type
_entity.pdbx_description
1 polymer ?
#
loop_
_entity_poly.entity_id
_entity_poly.type
_entity_poly.pdbx_seq_one_letter_code
_entity_poly.pdbx_strand_id
1 'polypeptide(L)'
;MLQNDFVRKGYDDEVIGRLIKGGASSRVLIMAAHPDDEAIGAGALLKYLSNAAFLHVTDGAARNMRAAAARGFQTREAYANARRGELMRALNHMRSAPVELMEFGIADLEASYSLVLSSLQTLDAIKRLKPAAVFIHPYEGGHPDHDAAAFSARAAIELMQREGGKPPILIEFTSYHSLGGKGMATSRFLPGATPEVEVSLTEEERAFKLEMFNCYATQRNALKQFEAGVEKFRRAPLYDFTRPAHPGKLFHQNFDWGLPGNKWCVLARKAISRLGLQKGPRMGPVS
;
A
#
# COMPACT_ATOMS: atom_id res chain seq x y z
N MET A 1 -12.02 -18.00 25.60
CA MET A 1 -12.89 -17.36 24.58
C MET A 1 -12.71 -15.86 24.72
N LEU A 2 -11.77 -15.27 23.98
CA LEU A 2 -11.60 -13.82 23.92
C LEU A 2 -12.51 -13.35 22.78
N GLN A 3 -13.65 -12.79 23.14
CA GLN A 3 -14.48 -12.01 22.21
C GLN A 3 -13.67 -10.73 21.89
N ASN A 4 -13.07 -10.71 20.71
CA ASN A 4 -12.49 -9.49 20.15
C ASN A 4 -13.63 -8.58 19.74
N ASP A 5 -13.90 -7.56 20.53
CA ASP A 5 -14.78 -6.44 20.17
C ASP A 5 -14.07 -5.53 19.14
N PHE A 6 -13.68 -6.11 18.03
CA PHE A 6 -13.26 -5.38 16.83
C PHE A 6 -14.51 -4.96 16.10
N VAL A 7 -15.06 -3.84 16.39
CA VAL A 7 -15.99 -3.08 15.53
C VAL A 7 -16.33 -1.77 16.23
N ARG A 8 -16.20 -0.58 15.53
CA ARG A 8 -17.47 0.04 15.23
C ARG A 8 -17.36 1.48 14.82
N LYS A 9 -17.48 1.70 13.54
CA LYS A 9 -18.41 2.68 12.98
C LYS A 9 -18.32 2.60 11.46
N GLY A 10 -19.42 2.18 10.82
CA GLY A 10 -19.56 2.23 9.37
C GLY A 10 -19.48 0.84 8.70
N TYR A 11 -20.56 0.48 8.09
CA TYR A 11 -20.86 -0.61 7.16
C TYR A 11 -20.06 -1.92 7.27
N ASP A 12 -20.81 -2.99 7.52
CA ASP A 12 -20.40 -4.38 7.38
C ASP A 12 -19.94 -4.72 5.96
N ASP A 13 -18.69 -4.37 5.58
CA ASP A 13 -18.03 -5.18 4.58
C ASP A 13 -17.63 -6.49 5.28
N GLU A 14 -18.50 -7.48 5.16
CA GLU A 14 -18.40 -8.78 5.83
C GLU A 14 -17.03 -9.45 5.55
N VAL A 15 -16.43 -9.17 4.41
CA VAL A 15 -15.12 -9.71 4.01
C VAL A 15 -13.99 -9.03 4.76
N ILE A 16 -13.96 -7.70 4.80
CA ILE A 16 -12.94 -6.95 5.56
C ILE A 16 -13.09 -7.29 7.04
N GLY A 17 -14.32 -7.30 7.55
CA GLY A 17 -14.59 -7.69 8.92
C GLY A 17 -14.13 -9.10 9.29
N ARG A 18 -14.28 -10.09 8.38
CA ARG A 18 -13.78 -11.45 8.61
C ARG A 18 -12.25 -11.52 8.60
N LEU A 19 -11.60 -10.80 7.69
CA LEU A 19 -10.14 -10.73 7.61
C LEU A 19 -9.55 -10.08 8.86
N ILE A 20 -10.17 -8.99 9.35
CA ILE A 20 -9.77 -8.28 10.56
C ILE A 20 -10.03 -9.13 11.81
N LYS A 21 -11.13 -9.87 11.89
CA LYS A 21 -11.49 -10.72 13.05
C LYS A 21 -10.61 -11.95 13.23
N GLY A 22 -9.53 -12.08 12.44
CA GLY A 22 -8.53 -13.16 12.62
C GLY A 22 -9.02 -14.57 12.29
N GLY A 23 -10.19 -14.70 11.66
CA GLY A 23 -10.74 -15.99 11.23
C GLY A 23 -10.21 -16.50 9.89
N ALA A 24 -9.34 -15.77 9.24
CA ALA A 24 -8.90 -16.12 7.90
C ALA A 24 -7.65 -17.01 7.92
N SER A 25 -7.85 -18.30 7.79
CA SER A 25 -6.83 -19.20 7.23
C SER A 25 -6.49 -18.86 5.77
N SER A 26 -7.27 -17.96 5.16
CA SER A 26 -7.10 -17.50 3.78
C SER A 26 -5.86 -16.65 3.65
N ARG A 27 -5.06 -16.95 2.62
CA ARG A 27 -3.86 -16.17 2.32
C ARG A 27 -4.21 -14.75 1.93
N VAL A 28 -3.48 -13.78 2.46
CA VAL A 28 -3.54 -12.38 2.06
C VAL A 28 -2.19 -11.91 1.53
N LEU A 29 -2.21 -10.94 0.63
CA LEU A 29 -1.02 -10.26 0.15
C LEU A 29 -1.07 -8.80 0.61
N ILE A 30 -0.02 -8.35 1.29
CA ILE A 30 0.18 -6.94 1.61
C ILE A 30 1.16 -6.37 0.59
N MET A 31 0.68 -5.48 -0.27
CA MET A 31 1.50 -4.81 -1.28
C MET A 31 1.75 -3.37 -0.87
N ALA A 32 2.96 -3.09 -0.48
CA ALA A 32 3.44 -1.80 -0.02
C ALA A 32 4.42 -1.18 -1.03
N ALA A 33 4.47 0.14 -1.11
CA ALA A 33 5.42 0.84 -1.96
C ALA A 33 6.83 0.82 -1.34
N HIS A 34 6.92 1.10 -0.03
CA HIS A 34 8.18 1.21 0.70
C HIS A 34 8.19 0.32 1.95
N PRO A 35 9.37 -0.08 2.44
CA PRO A 35 9.51 -0.67 3.77
C PRO A 35 9.08 0.35 4.84
N ASP A 36 7.97 0.14 5.52
CA ASP A 36 7.26 0.87 6.58
C ASP A 36 5.76 1.10 6.29
N ASP A 37 5.35 1.14 5.03
CA ASP A 37 3.97 1.41 4.64
C ASP A 37 2.98 0.35 5.17
N GLU A 38 3.40 -0.92 5.25
CA GLU A 38 2.58 -2.00 5.81
C GLU A 38 2.29 -1.78 7.30
N ALA A 39 3.27 -1.23 8.03
CA ALA A 39 3.09 -0.87 9.43
C ALA A 39 2.23 0.38 9.59
N ILE A 40 2.36 1.37 8.69
CA ILE A 40 1.54 2.58 8.69
C ILE A 40 0.07 2.20 8.46
N GLY A 41 -0.20 1.47 7.37
CA GLY A 41 -1.55 1.23 6.89
C GLY A 41 -2.30 0.12 7.63
N ALA A 42 -1.58 -0.94 8.08
CA ALA A 42 -2.18 -2.16 8.59
C ALA A 42 -1.43 -2.78 9.79
N GLY A 43 -0.58 -2.01 10.47
CA GLY A 43 0.33 -2.54 11.49
C GLY A 43 -0.36 -3.35 12.60
N ALA A 44 -1.51 -2.89 13.10
CA ALA A 44 -2.26 -3.64 14.10
C ALA A 44 -2.95 -4.88 13.50
N LEU A 45 -3.47 -4.79 12.27
CA LEU A 45 -4.04 -5.93 11.57
C LEU A 45 -3.02 -7.07 11.41
N LEU A 46 -1.76 -6.74 11.15
CA LEU A 46 -0.69 -7.73 10.95
C LEU A 46 -0.51 -8.67 12.15
N LYS A 47 -0.86 -8.24 13.36
CA LYS A 47 -0.86 -9.07 14.57
C LYS A 47 -1.73 -10.32 14.45
N TYR A 48 -2.80 -10.25 13.66
CA TYR A 48 -3.82 -11.29 13.55
C TYR A 48 -3.70 -12.15 12.29
N LEU A 49 -2.90 -11.74 11.32
CA LEU A 49 -2.75 -12.47 10.06
C LEU A 49 -1.81 -13.66 10.26
N SER A 50 -2.31 -14.87 10.09
CA SER A 50 -1.54 -16.12 10.21
C SER A 50 -0.99 -16.62 8.87
N ASN A 51 -1.47 -16.08 7.76
CA ASN A 51 -1.08 -16.49 6.40
C ASN A 51 -0.96 -15.26 5.49
N ALA A 52 0.00 -14.38 5.81
CA ALA A 52 0.30 -13.19 5.04
C ALA A 52 1.57 -13.37 4.21
N ALA A 53 1.53 -12.87 2.98
CA ALA A 53 2.70 -12.63 2.15
C ALA A 53 2.84 -11.11 1.94
N PHE A 54 4.07 -10.66 1.74
CA PHE A 54 4.41 -9.25 1.55
C PHE A 54 5.07 -9.04 0.19
N LEU A 55 4.74 -7.91 -0.43
CA LEU A 55 5.37 -7.46 -1.65
C LEU A 55 5.72 -5.98 -1.51
N HIS A 56 7.01 -5.65 -1.60
CA HIS A 56 7.48 -4.27 -1.63
C HIS A 56 7.91 -3.89 -3.03
N VAL A 57 7.34 -2.77 -3.53
CA VAL A 57 7.61 -2.30 -4.89
C VAL A 57 8.99 -1.67 -4.99
N THR A 58 9.34 -0.85 -4.00
CA THR A 58 10.65 -0.19 -3.94
C THR A 58 11.46 -0.63 -2.72
N ASP A 59 12.76 -0.41 -2.80
CA ASP A 59 13.67 -0.64 -1.67
C ASP A 59 13.74 0.54 -0.69
N GLY A 60 12.94 1.61 -0.93
CA GLY A 60 12.88 2.81 -0.11
C GLY A 60 14.14 3.66 -0.10
N ALA A 61 15.05 3.47 -1.08
CA ALA A 61 16.29 4.22 -1.20
C ALA A 61 16.36 4.93 -2.56
N ALA A 62 16.15 6.25 -2.55
CA ALA A 62 16.18 7.06 -3.76
C ALA A 62 17.60 7.25 -4.29
N ARG A 63 17.77 7.31 -5.62
CA ARG A 63 19.09 7.51 -6.27
C ARG A 63 19.71 8.87 -5.97
N ASN A 64 18.90 9.87 -5.64
CA ASN A 64 19.40 11.21 -5.31
C ASN A 64 20.14 11.28 -3.97
N MET A 65 20.18 10.21 -3.21
CA MET A 65 20.89 10.06 -1.93
C MET A 65 20.47 11.04 -0.82
N ARG A 66 19.50 11.94 -1.04
CA ARG A 66 19.13 12.97 -0.05
C ARG A 66 18.74 12.38 1.29
N ALA A 67 17.84 11.38 1.28
CA ALA A 67 17.37 10.73 2.49
C ALA A 67 18.49 9.87 3.14
N ALA A 68 19.30 9.20 2.34
CA ALA A 68 20.42 8.39 2.80
C ALA A 68 21.48 9.27 3.48
N ALA A 69 21.94 10.33 2.82
CA ALA A 69 22.94 11.26 3.33
C ALA A 69 22.49 11.95 4.62
N ALA A 70 21.21 12.37 4.69
CA ALA A 70 20.63 12.98 5.90
C ALA A 70 20.63 12.03 7.11
N ARG A 71 20.79 10.71 6.89
CA ARG A 71 20.86 9.66 7.91
C ARG A 71 22.27 9.07 8.06
N GLY A 72 23.27 9.72 7.46
CA GLY A 72 24.69 9.34 7.58
C GLY A 72 25.14 8.19 6.69
N PHE A 73 24.32 7.70 5.76
CA PHE A 73 24.69 6.65 4.82
C PHE A 73 25.52 7.21 3.66
N GLN A 74 26.60 6.54 3.33
CA GLN A 74 27.52 6.94 2.27
C GLN A 74 27.14 6.38 0.89
N THR A 75 26.34 5.31 0.86
CA THR A 75 25.87 4.68 -0.39
C THR A 75 24.36 4.39 -0.33
N ARG A 76 23.74 4.36 -1.50
CA ARG A 76 22.33 3.98 -1.64
C ARG A 76 22.07 2.56 -1.15
N GLU A 77 22.97 1.66 -1.50
CA GLU A 77 22.91 0.23 -1.17
C GLU A 77 22.95 0.01 0.35
N ALA A 78 23.81 0.73 1.05
CA ALA A 78 23.87 0.66 2.51
C ALA A 78 22.56 1.13 3.15
N TYR A 79 21.95 2.19 2.60
CA TYR A 79 20.66 2.68 3.06
C TYR A 79 19.52 1.71 2.73
N ALA A 80 19.46 1.17 1.51
CA ALA A 80 18.47 0.17 1.11
C ALA A 80 18.56 -1.08 2.00
N ASN A 81 19.78 -1.57 2.28
CA ASN A 81 20.00 -2.71 3.16
C ASN A 81 19.55 -2.42 4.61
N ALA A 82 19.79 -1.20 5.11
CA ALA A 82 19.30 -0.78 6.43
C ALA A 82 17.76 -0.81 6.47
N ARG A 83 17.08 -0.25 5.47
CA ARG A 83 15.62 -0.27 5.36
C ARG A 83 15.05 -1.68 5.28
N ARG A 84 15.71 -2.54 4.47
CA ARG A 84 15.34 -3.95 4.40
C ARG A 84 15.51 -4.67 5.73
N GLY A 85 16.60 -4.40 6.46
CA GLY A 85 16.83 -4.93 7.80
C GLY A 85 15.78 -4.47 8.82
N GLU A 86 15.30 -3.22 8.71
CA GLU A 86 14.22 -2.67 9.51
C GLU A 86 12.90 -3.37 9.23
N LEU A 87 12.54 -3.55 7.95
CA LEU A 87 11.38 -4.31 7.51
C LEU A 87 11.39 -5.74 8.09
N MET A 88 12.51 -6.45 7.95
CA MET A 88 12.62 -7.82 8.46
C MET A 88 12.42 -7.89 9.98
N ARG A 89 12.93 -6.91 10.72
CA ARG A 89 12.69 -6.83 12.18
C ARG A 89 11.20 -6.60 12.48
N ALA A 90 10.54 -5.68 11.76
CA ALA A 90 9.12 -5.42 11.94
C ALA A 90 8.28 -6.67 11.65
N LEU A 91 8.52 -7.34 10.53
CA LEU A 91 7.79 -8.56 10.16
C LEU A 91 8.03 -9.73 11.13
N ASN A 92 9.18 -9.79 11.80
CA ASN A 92 9.45 -10.81 12.83
C ASN A 92 8.58 -10.66 14.10
N HIS A 93 7.92 -9.52 14.32
CA HIS A 93 6.91 -9.38 15.38
C HIS A 93 5.62 -10.13 15.08
N MET A 94 5.38 -10.52 13.83
CA MET A 94 4.17 -11.25 13.45
C MET A 94 4.19 -12.68 13.98
N ARG A 95 3.00 -13.19 14.34
CA ARG A 95 2.83 -14.59 14.80
C ARG A 95 3.13 -15.61 13.70
N SER A 96 3.00 -15.22 12.44
CA SER A 96 3.20 -16.06 11.25
C SER A 96 4.64 -16.09 10.75
N ALA A 97 5.61 -15.56 11.50
CA ALA A 97 7.01 -15.62 11.09
C ALA A 97 7.51 -17.07 10.95
N PRO A 98 8.34 -17.41 9.93
CA PRO A 98 8.82 -16.52 8.89
C PRO A 98 7.73 -16.24 7.84
N VAL A 99 7.70 -14.98 7.36
CA VAL A 99 6.75 -14.53 6.31
C VAL A 99 7.37 -14.66 4.93
N GLU A 100 6.53 -14.85 3.92
CA GLU A 100 6.97 -14.77 2.53
C GLU A 100 7.07 -13.31 2.10
N LEU A 101 8.30 -12.87 1.77
CA LEU A 101 8.59 -11.51 1.31
C LEU A 101 9.05 -11.54 -0.14
N MET A 102 8.41 -10.72 -0.97
CA MET A 102 8.78 -10.44 -2.35
C MET A 102 9.18 -8.97 -2.46
N GLU A 103 10.20 -8.69 -3.25
CA GLU A 103 10.73 -7.35 -3.47
C GLU A 103 10.98 -7.15 -4.96
N PHE A 104 10.43 -6.08 -5.56
CA PHE A 104 10.73 -5.76 -6.96
C PHE A 104 12.10 -5.06 -7.11
N GLY A 105 12.64 -4.51 -6.03
CA GLY A 105 13.96 -3.90 -6.00
C GLY A 105 14.06 -2.60 -6.81
N ILE A 106 12.94 -1.95 -7.08
CA ILE A 106 12.91 -0.65 -7.75
C ILE A 106 13.42 0.41 -6.76
N ALA A 107 14.22 1.36 -7.23
CA ALA A 107 14.65 2.46 -6.39
C ALA A 107 13.44 3.34 -6.01
N ASP A 108 13.44 3.88 -4.79
CA ASP A 108 12.45 4.86 -4.35
C ASP A 108 12.33 6.02 -5.33
N LEU A 109 11.12 6.53 -5.56
CA LEU A 109 10.72 7.53 -6.57
C LEU A 109 10.73 7.03 -8.03
N GLU A 110 11.00 5.75 -8.30
CA GLU A 110 11.12 5.23 -9.66
C GLU A 110 10.00 4.24 -10.06
N ALA A 111 9.10 3.85 -9.15
CA ALA A 111 8.05 2.86 -9.47
C ALA A 111 7.15 3.32 -10.63
N SER A 112 6.90 4.63 -10.76
CA SER A 112 6.11 5.20 -11.85
C SER A 112 6.69 5.00 -13.25
N TYR A 113 8.00 4.77 -13.35
CA TYR A 113 8.67 4.45 -14.61
C TYR A 113 8.63 2.97 -14.97
N SER A 114 8.21 2.13 -14.03
CA SER A 114 8.20 0.67 -14.13
C SER A 114 6.78 0.07 -14.13
N LEU A 115 5.72 0.86 -14.38
CA LEU A 115 4.32 0.46 -14.23
C LEU A 115 3.97 -0.84 -14.97
N VAL A 116 4.46 -1.04 -16.20
CA VAL A 116 4.21 -2.26 -16.97
C VAL A 116 4.83 -3.47 -16.28
N LEU A 117 6.11 -3.38 -15.94
CA LEU A 117 6.85 -4.47 -15.30
C LEU A 117 6.25 -4.81 -13.94
N SER A 118 6.00 -3.79 -13.10
CA SER A 118 5.40 -3.97 -11.78
C SER A 118 4.01 -4.60 -11.86
N SER A 119 3.20 -4.24 -12.88
CA SER A 119 1.88 -4.85 -13.09
C SER A 119 1.99 -6.34 -13.42
N LEU A 120 2.91 -6.72 -14.30
CA LEU A 120 3.12 -8.12 -14.69
C LEU A 120 3.69 -8.95 -13.52
N GLN A 121 4.66 -8.40 -12.78
CA GLN A 121 5.21 -9.06 -11.58
C GLN A 121 4.14 -9.21 -10.49
N THR A 122 3.25 -8.21 -10.32
CA THR A 122 2.12 -8.31 -9.40
C THR A 122 1.14 -9.39 -9.83
N LEU A 123 0.84 -9.50 -11.13
CA LEU A 123 -0.01 -10.56 -11.67
C LEU A 123 0.59 -11.94 -11.39
N ASP A 124 1.88 -12.12 -11.62
CA ASP A 124 2.57 -13.39 -11.34
C ASP A 124 2.55 -13.73 -9.85
N ALA A 125 2.78 -12.74 -8.98
CA ALA A 125 2.67 -12.92 -7.54
C ALA A 125 1.26 -13.36 -7.11
N ILE A 126 0.22 -12.71 -7.65
CA ILE A 126 -1.18 -13.07 -7.36
C ILE A 126 -1.50 -14.47 -7.87
N LYS A 127 -1.08 -14.85 -9.08
CA LYS A 127 -1.29 -16.19 -9.63
C LYS A 127 -0.61 -17.28 -8.81
N ARG A 128 0.61 -17.02 -8.34
CA ARG A 128 1.39 -17.93 -7.51
C ARG A 128 0.82 -18.08 -6.11
N LEU A 129 0.50 -16.98 -5.47
CA LEU A 129 0.05 -16.93 -4.07
C LEU A 129 -1.42 -17.28 -3.92
N LYS A 130 -2.25 -17.00 -4.92
CA LYS A 130 -3.71 -17.15 -4.90
C LYS A 130 -4.33 -16.52 -3.63
N PRO A 131 -4.04 -15.26 -3.30
CA PRO A 131 -4.56 -14.63 -2.10
C PRO A 131 -6.07 -14.40 -2.23
N ALA A 132 -6.79 -14.45 -1.11
CA ALA A 132 -8.20 -14.06 -1.07
C ALA A 132 -8.38 -12.55 -1.18
N ALA A 133 -7.41 -11.79 -0.63
CA ALA A 133 -7.38 -10.34 -0.70
C ALA A 133 -5.95 -9.82 -0.89
N VAL A 134 -5.84 -8.65 -1.53
CA VAL A 134 -4.60 -7.87 -1.64
C VAL A 134 -4.85 -6.52 -0.99
N PHE A 135 -4.06 -6.20 0.03
CA PHE A 135 -4.06 -4.88 0.66
C PHE A 135 -3.09 -3.97 -0.07
N ILE A 136 -3.54 -2.78 -0.42
CA ILE A 136 -2.81 -1.84 -1.27
C ILE A 136 -2.94 -0.39 -0.81
N HIS A 137 -2.10 0.48 -1.34
CA HIS A 137 -2.28 1.93 -1.27
C HIS A 137 -3.50 2.40 -2.06
N PRO A 138 -4.17 3.49 -1.63
CA PRO A 138 -5.13 4.20 -2.47
C PRO A 138 -4.41 5.06 -3.54
N TYR A 139 -5.10 5.40 -4.61
CA TYR A 139 -4.65 6.39 -5.59
C TYR A 139 -5.07 7.79 -5.13
N GLU A 140 -4.21 8.46 -4.38
CA GLU A 140 -4.55 9.73 -3.71
C GLU A 140 -3.48 10.84 -3.86
N GLY A 141 -2.42 10.61 -4.65
CA GLY A 141 -1.41 11.62 -4.94
C GLY A 141 -0.54 12.00 -3.72
N GLY A 142 -0.47 11.13 -2.72
CA GLY A 142 0.42 11.30 -1.57
C GLY A 142 1.88 11.10 -1.96
N HIS A 143 2.20 9.95 -2.54
CA HIS A 143 3.51 9.59 -3.06
C HIS A 143 3.38 8.96 -4.46
N PRO A 144 4.27 9.27 -5.42
CA PRO A 144 4.16 8.71 -6.77
C PRO A 144 4.31 7.19 -6.81
N ASP A 145 5.05 6.59 -5.88
CA ASP A 145 5.22 5.14 -5.79
C ASP A 145 4.00 4.46 -5.13
N HIS A 146 3.27 5.13 -4.22
CA HIS A 146 1.98 4.65 -3.72
C HIS A 146 0.97 4.57 -4.86
N ASP A 147 0.89 5.63 -5.66
CA ASP A 147 0.05 5.68 -6.85
C ASP A 147 0.43 4.58 -7.87
N ALA A 148 1.74 4.30 -8.01
CA ALA A 148 2.24 3.23 -8.87
C ALA A 148 1.89 1.83 -8.35
N ALA A 149 1.94 1.61 -7.03
CA ALA A 149 1.50 0.36 -6.41
C ALA A 149 0.00 0.13 -6.62
N ALA A 150 -0.83 1.17 -6.40
CA ALA A 150 -2.27 1.13 -6.67
C ALA A 150 -2.57 0.79 -8.15
N PHE A 151 -1.88 1.44 -9.09
CA PHE A 151 -1.98 1.15 -10.51
C PHE A 151 -1.62 -0.30 -10.83
N SER A 152 -0.46 -0.75 -10.33
CA SER A 152 0.06 -2.09 -10.64
C SER A 152 -0.85 -3.20 -10.15
N ALA A 153 -1.40 -3.07 -8.93
CA ALA A 153 -2.38 -4.00 -8.41
C ALA A 153 -3.66 -4.02 -9.24
N ARG A 154 -4.21 -2.84 -9.59
CA ARG A 154 -5.42 -2.75 -10.42
C ARG A 154 -5.21 -3.33 -11.81
N ALA A 155 -4.09 -3.03 -12.45
CA ALA A 155 -3.74 -3.57 -13.76
C ALA A 155 -3.59 -5.11 -13.72
N ALA A 156 -2.96 -5.65 -12.69
CA ALA A 156 -2.83 -7.10 -12.50
C ALA A 156 -4.19 -7.78 -12.37
N ILE A 157 -5.14 -7.20 -11.61
CA ILE A 157 -6.51 -7.70 -11.49
C ILE A 157 -7.22 -7.71 -12.84
N GLU A 158 -7.12 -6.62 -13.60
CA GLU A 158 -7.77 -6.52 -14.91
C GLU A 158 -7.19 -7.51 -15.92
N LEU A 159 -5.86 -7.69 -15.94
CA LEU A 159 -5.20 -8.70 -16.75
C LEU A 159 -5.66 -10.12 -16.37
N MET A 160 -5.71 -10.44 -15.08
CA MET A 160 -6.18 -11.74 -14.60
C MET A 160 -7.63 -12.02 -15.01
N GLN A 161 -8.52 -11.04 -14.93
CA GLN A 161 -9.91 -11.16 -15.37
C GLN A 161 -10.02 -11.43 -16.87
N ARG A 162 -9.22 -10.77 -17.70
CA ARG A 162 -9.18 -11.01 -19.15
C ARG A 162 -8.70 -12.40 -19.52
N GLU A 163 -7.84 -12.99 -18.70
CA GLU A 163 -7.42 -14.39 -18.85
C GLU A 163 -8.46 -15.40 -18.32
N GLY A 164 -9.62 -14.94 -17.85
CA GLY A 164 -10.68 -15.76 -17.26
C GLY A 164 -10.38 -16.22 -15.83
N GLY A 165 -9.36 -15.67 -15.17
CA GLY A 165 -9.05 -15.98 -13.79
C GLY A 165 -9.99 -15.26 -12.80
N LYS A 166 -10.13 -15.83 -11.60
CA LYS A 166 -10.86 -15.20 -10.49
C LYS A 166 -9.91 -14.34 -9.68
N PRO A 167 -10.06 -13.01 -9.72
CA PRO A 167 -9.14 -12.13 -9.00
C PRO A 167 -9.44 -12.09 -7.50
N PRO A 168 -8.44 -11.77 -6.65
CA PRO A 168 -8.65 -11.44 -5.25
C PRO A 168 -9.38 -10.11 -5.11
N ILE A 169 -9.89 -9.87 -3.90
CA ILE A 169 -10.46 -8.57 -3.54
C ILE A 169 -9.30 -7.59 -3.30
N LEU A 170 -9.38 -6.39 -3.88
CA LEU A 170 -8.47 -5.30 -3.53
C LEU A 170 -9.04 -4.50 -2.36
N ILE A 171 -8.25 -4.37 -1.30
CA ILE A 171 -8.57 -3.61 -0.09
C ILE A 171 -7.51 -2.50 0.04
N GLU A 172 -7.95 -1.27 0.17
CA GLU A 172 -7.07 -0.15 0.47
C GLU A 172 -6.93 0.04 1.97
N PHE A 173 -5.70 0.35 2.40
CA PHE A 173 -5.41 0.90 3.72
C PHE A 173 -5.06 2.38 3.59
N THR A 174 -5.31 3.18 4.64
CA THR A 174 -4.96 4.60 4.61
C THR A 174 -3.45 4.81 4.62
N SER A 175 -3.01 5.79 3.84
CA SER A 175 -1.65 6.28 3.83
C SER A 175 -1.65 7.77 4.14
N TYR A 176 -1.30 8.61 3.18
CA TYR A 176 -1.37 10.08 3.31
C TYR A 176 -1.66 10.73 1.96
N HIS A 177 -2.26 11.93 2.02
CA HIS A 177 -2.55 12.75 0.84
C HIS A 177 -2.52 14.25 1.20
N SER A 178 -2.79 15.11 0.23
CA SER A 178 -2.87 16.55 0.46
C SER A 178 -4.10 16.94 1.28
N LEU A 179 -3.90 17.76 2.30
CA LEU A 179 -5.00 18.41 3.05
C LEU A 179 -5.30 19.82 2.51
N GLY A 180 -4.84 20.11 1.31
CA GLY A 180 -4.78 21.45 0.75
C GLY A 180 -3.41 22.11 1.00
N GLY A 181 -2.87 22.75 -0.04
CA GLY A 181 -1.55 23.38 0.05
C GLY A 181 -0.44 22.40 0.42
N LYS A 182 0.28 22.67 1.51
CA LYS A 182 1.38 21.83 2.03
C LYS A 182 0.97 20.90 3.16
N GLY A 183 -0.28 20.95 3.62
CA GLY A 183 -0.76 20.10 4.70
C GLY A 183 -0.84 18.64 4.28
N MET A 184 -0.51 17.74 5.21
CA MET A 184 -0.61 16.29 5.04
C MET A 184 -1.78 15.74 5.86
N ALA A 185 -2.70 15.03 5.21
CA ALA A 185 -3.73 14.24 5.86
C ALA A 185 -3.23 12.80 5.99
N THR A 186 -3.31 12.23 7.19
CA THR A 186 -3.00 10.84 7.50
C THR A 186 -4.22 10.14 8.06
N SER A 187 -4.22 8.80 8.06
CA SER A 187 -5.28 7.97 8.66
C SER A 187 -6.70 8.29 8.15
N ARG A 188 -6.81 8.81 6.93
CA ARG A 188 -8.08 9.09 6.24
C ARG A 188 -7.93 8.95 4.75
N PHE A 189 -8.99 8.53 4.09
CA PHE A 189 -9.06 8.54 2.64
C PHE A 189 -9.56 9.88 2.10
N LEU A 190 -9.27 10.15 0.83
CA LEU A 190 -10.02 11.17 0.08
C LEU A 190 -11.51 10.76 0.05
N PRO A 191 -12.45 11.74 0.16
CA PRO A 191 -13.87 11.46 0.06
C PRO A 191 -14.21 10.67 -1.21
N GLY A 192 -14.99 9.60 -1.05
CA GLY A 192 -15.38 8.72 -2.15
C GLY A 192 -16.68 7.97 -1.85
N ALA A 193 -17.19 7.25 -2.85
CA ALA A 193 -18.44 6.49 -2.71
C ALA A 193 -18.28 5.12 -2.04
N THR A 194 -17.03 4.64 -1.89
CA THR A 194 -16.78 3.33 -1.29
C THR A 194 -16.83 3.44 0.22
N PRO A 195 -17.65 2.62 0.91
CA PRO A 195 -17.72 2.60 2.37
C PRO A 195 -16.36 2.31 3.00
N GLU A 196 -16.09 2.99 4.10
CA GLU A 196 -14.89 2.82 4.91
C GLU A 196 -15.18 1.96 6.14
N VAL A 197 -14.26 1.07 6.48
CA VAL A 197 -14.22 0.33 7.73
C VAL A 197 -13.18 0.98 8.61
N GLU A 198 -13.61 1.57 9.72
CA GLU A 198 -12.74 2.15 10.73
C GLU A 198 -12.56 1.18 11.89
N VAL A 199 -11.31 0.94 12.25
CA VAL A 199 -10.90 0.08 13.35
C VAL A 199 -10.21 0.94 14.40
N SER A 200 -10.91 1.21 15.51
CA SER A 200 -10.29 1.79 16.69
C SER A 200 -9.45 0.73 17.39
N LEU A 201 -8.17 1.02 17.60
CA LEU A 201 -7.22 0.08 18.17
C LEU A 201 -7.31 0.06 19.70
N THR A 202 -7.27 -1.13 20.28
CA THR A 202 -7.06 -1.32 21.71
C THR A 202 -5.64 -0.86 22.09
N GLU A 203 -5.38 -0.67 23.39
CA GLU A 203 -4.03 -0.32 23.86
C GLU A 203 -2.98 -1.37 23.47
N GLU A 204 -3.34 -2.65 23.48
CA GLU A 204 -2.45 -3.74 23.09
C GLU A 204 -2.12 -3.70 21.58
N GLU A 205 -3.10 -3.41 20.74
CA GLU A 205 -2.91 -3.29 19.29
C GLU A 205 -2.13 -2.04 18.93
N ARG A 206 -2.42 -0.94 19.62
CA ARG A 206 -1.64 0.28 19.50
C ARG A 206 -0.18 0.08 19.91
N ALA A 207 0.05 -0.61 21.03
CA ALA A 207 1.41 -0.94 21.49
C ALA A 207 2.14 -1.78 20.44
N PHE A 208 1.50 -2.81 19.90
CA PHE A 208 2.07 -3.65 18.84
C PHE A 208 2.42 -2.83 17.59
N LYS A 209 1.52 -1.96 17.13
CA LYS A 209 1.78 -1.07 15.98
C LYS A 209 2.97 -0.13 16.24
N LEU A 210 3.08 0.40 17.45
CA LEU A 210 4.21 1.25 17.84
C LEU A 210 5.53 0.47 17.94
N GLU A 211 5.49 -0.78 18.35
CA GLU A 211 6.67 -1.68 18.31
C GLU A 211 7.15 -1.88 16.88
N MET A 212 6.22 -2.10 15.93
CA MET A 212 6.58 -2.15 14.51
C MET A 212 7.20 -0.83 14.03
N PHE A 213 6.60 0.33 14.37
CA PHE A 213 7.17 1.65 14.02
C PHE A 213 8.58 1.82 14.57
N ASN A 214 8.86 1.34 15.77
CA ASN A 214 10.19 1.43 16.40
C ASN A 214 11.25 0.60 15.67
N CYS A 215 10.87 -0.39 14.87
CA CYS A 215 11.80 -1.13 14.02
C CYS A 215 12.39 -0.28 12.89
N TYR A 216 11.69 0.77 12.47
CA TYR A 216 12.06 1.64 11.34
C TYR A 216 12.83 2.89 11.81
N ALA A 217 14.02 2.67 12.37
CA ALA A 217 14.85 3.75 12.92
C ALA A 217 15.19 4.84 11.90
N THR A 218 15.43 4.45 10.63
CA THR A 218 15.69 5.40 9.54
C THR A 218 14.47 6.26 9.18
N GLN A 219 13.26 5.82 9.54
CA GLN A 219 11.99 6.50 9.24
C GLN A 219 11.31 7.13 10.46
N ARG A 220 11.97 7.10 11.62
CA ARG A 220 11.40 7.57 12.90
C ARG A 220 10.72 8.94 12.82
N ASN A 221 11.31 9.89 12.10
CA ASN A 221 10.75 11.24 11.99
C ASN A 221 9.52 11.30 11.07
N ALA A 222 9.46 10.47 10.04
CA ALA A 222 8.30 10.35 9.18
C ALA A 222 7.15 9.66 9.93
N LEU A 223 7.42 8.56 10.60
CA LEU A 223 6.43 7.75 11.31
C LEU A 223 5.75 8.49 12.47
N LYS A 224 6.41 9.47 13.10
CA LYS A 224 5.80 10.33 14.13
C LYS A 224 4.59 11.14 13.64
N GLN A 225 4.42 11.29 12.33
CA GLN A 225 3.32 12.02 11.72
C GLN A 225 2.07 11.16 11.54
N PHE A 226 2.18 9.84 11.77
CA PHE A 226 1.08 8.90 11.59
C PHE A 226 0.43 8.55 12.92
N GLU A 227 -0.89 8.52 12.90
CA GLU A 227 -1.69 8.11 14.04
C GLU A 227 -1.60 6.60 14.25
N ALA A 228 -1.41 6.19 15.50
CA ALA A 228 -1.34 4.78 15.86
C ALA A 228 -2.58 4.27 16.60
N GLY A 229 -3.63 5.08 16.70
CA GLY A 229 -4.87 4.73 17.41
C GLY A 229 -5.99 4.19 16.53
N VAL A 230 -5.85 4.30 15.21
CA VAL A 230 -6.89 3.89 14.26
C VAL A 230 -6.29 3.31 13.00
N GLU A 231 -6.96 2.35 12.40
CA GLU A 231 -6.70 1.86 11.04
C GLU A 231 -7.99 1.93 10.23
N LYS A 232 -7.88 2.29 8.95
CA LYS A 232 -9.03 2.36 8.06
C LYS A 232 -8.77 1.60 6.79
N PHE A 233 -9.82 0.91 6.37
CA PHE A 233 -9.81 0.08 5.18
C PHE A 233 -11.05 0.37 4.34
N ARG A 234 -10.94 0.15 3.02
CA ARG A 234 -12.08 0.12 2.12
C ARG A 234 -11.81 -0.81 0.95
N ARG A 235 -12.85 -1.28 0.28
CA ARG A 235 -12.66 -1.89 -1.03
C ARG A 235 -12.13 -0.85 -2.00
N ALA A 236 -11.11 -1.21 -2.77
CA ALA A 236 -10.52 -0.30 -3.73
C ALA A 236 -11.58 0.14 -4.77
N PRO A 237 -11.88 1.45 -4.89
CA PRO A 237 -12.78 1.95 -5.91
C PRO A 237 -12.16 1.83 -7.31
N LEU A 238 -12.95 2.10 -8.34
CA LEU A 238 -12.42 2.23 -9.69
C LEU A 238 -11.81 3.61 -9.87
N TYR A 239 -10.56 3.64 -10.31
CA TYR A 239 -9.83 4.87 -10.58
C TYR A 239 -9.63 5.11 -12.07
N ASP A 240 -9.64 6.39 -12.46
CA ASP A 240 -9.15 6.85 -13.76
C ASP A 240 -7.67 7.30 -13.61
N PHE A 241 -6.73 6.38 -13.74
CA PHE A 241 -5.30 6.68 -13.68
C PHE A 241 -4.79 7.56 -14.82
N THR A 242 -5.63 7.91 -15.80
CA THR A 242 -5.28 8.86 -16.85
C THR A 242 -5.42 10.31 -16.42
N ARG A 243 -5.95 10.55 -15.23
CA ARG A 243 -6.16 11.87 -14.60
C ARG A 243 -5.49 11.91 -13.22
N PRO A 244 -5.15 13.11 -12.72
CA PRO A 244 -4.68 13.25 -11.35
C PRO A 244 -5.66 12.65 -10.33
N ALA A 245 -5.14 12.16 -9.23
CA ALA A 245 -5.92 11.51 -8.17
C ALA A 245 -7.06 12.39 -7.62
N HIS A 246 -6.83 13.69 -7.56
CA HIS A 246 -7.82 14.70 -7.17
C HIS A 246 -7.53 16.06 -7.83
N PRO A 247 -8.52 16.97 -7.87
CA PRO A 247 -8.27 18.35 -8.31
C PRO A 247 -7.26 19.06 -7.39
N GLY A 248 -6.53 20.04 -7.95
CA GLY A 248 -5.56 20.83 -7.21
C GLY A 248 -4.18 20.20 -7.14
N LYS A 249 -3.36 20.68 -6.21
CA LYS A 249 -1.98 20.26 -6.06
C LYS A 249 -1.89 18.96 -5.27
N LEU A 250 -1.30 17.93 -5.86
CA LEU A 250 -1.03 16.67 -5.18
C LEU A 250 0.05 16.86 -4.10
N PHE A 251 0.02 16.05 -3.04
CA PHE A 251 0.95 16.22 -1.92
C PHE A 251 2.41 16.08 -2.37
N HIS A 252 2.73 15.07 -3.16
CA HIS A 252 4.08 14.84 -3.67
C HIS A 252 4.65 15.99 -4.51
N GLN A 253 3.81 16.87 -5.07
CA GLN A 253 4.24 18.04 -5.82
C GLN A 253 4.80 19.18 -4.93
N ASN A 254 4.74 19.03 -3.60
CA ASN A 254 5.39 19.95 -2.67
C ASN A 254 6.89 19.69 -2.53
N PHE A 255 7.38 18.58 -3.08
CA PHE A 255 8.74 18.13 -2.95
C PHE A 255 9.41 18.01 -4.33
N ASP A 256 10.72 18.14 -4.35
CA ASP A 256 11.53 17.90 -5.55
C ASP A 256 11.78 16.37 -5.72
N TRP A 257 10.70 15.64 -5.97
CA TRP A 257 10.72 14.19 -6.24
C TRP A 257 10.75 13.87 -7.73
N GLY A 258 10.92 14.89 -8.58
CA GLY A 258 11.20 14.72 -10.01
C GLY A 258 10.01 14.30 -10.88
N LEU A 259 8.81 14.11 -10.33
CA LEU A 259 7.65 13.63 -11.08
C LEU A 259 6.41 14.51 -10.85
N PRO A 260 6.13 15.51 -11.71
CA PRO A 260 4.88 16.24 -11.69
C PRO A 260 3.68 15.31 -11.95
N GLY A 261 2.53 15.61 -11.33
CA GLY A 261 1.35 14.76 -11.42
C GLY A 261 0.84 14.52 -12.85
N ASN A 262 0.94 15.52 -13.74
CA ASN A 262 0.60 15.37 -15.16
C ASN A 262 1.55 14.37 -15.88
N LYS A 263 2.83 14.36 -15.55
CA LYS A 263 3.80 13.39 -16.10
C LYS A 263 3.48 11.97 -15.63
N TRP A 264 3.08 11.81 -14.36
CA TRP A 264 2.62 10.52 -13.83
C TRP A 264 1.47 9.96 -14.67
N CYS A 265 0.42 10.77 -14.94
CA CYS A 265 -0.71 10.36 -15.77
C CYS A 265 -0.31 10.00 -17.21
N VAL A 266 0.73 10.65 -17.78
CA VAL A 266 1.27 10.27 -19.10
C VAL A 266 1.90 8.88 -19.04
N LEU A 267 2.66 8.57 -17.99
CA LEU A 267 3.24 7.25 -17.79
C LEU A 267 2.16 6.17 -17.62
N ALA A 268 1.12 6.47 -16.85
CA ALA A 268 -0.02 5.57 -16.66
C ALA A 268 -0.74 5.29 -18.00
N ARG A 269 -1.04 6.32 -18.82
CA ARG A 269 -1.63 6.14 -20.16
C ARG A 269 -0.78 5.23 -21.05
N LYS A 270 0.55 5.43 -21.05
CA LYS A 270 1.48 4.57 -21.82
C LYS A 270 1.45 3.13 -21.31
N ALA A 271 1.42 2.93 -19.99
CA ALA A 271 1.35 1.60 -19.40
C ALA A 271 0.03 0.90 -19.72
N ILE A 272 -1.11 1.58 -19.60
CA ILE A 272 -2.43 1.08 -20.00
C ILE A 272 -2.41 0.59 -21.44
N SER A 273 -1.88 1.42 -22.37
CA SER A 273 -1.76 1.05 -23.78
C SER A 273 -0.89 -0.17 -24.01
N ARG A 274 0.29 -0.22 -23.36
CA ARG A 274 1.24 -1.34 -23.49
C ARG A 274 0.72 -2.65 -22.91
N LEU A 275 -0.08 -2.58 -21.83
CA LEU A 275 -0.73 -3.73 -21.22
C LEU A 275 -2.01 -4.16 -21.94
N GLY A 276 -2.41 -3.43 -23.00
CA GLY A 276 -3.63 -3.69 -23.72
C GLY A 276 -4.91 -3.38 -22.92
N LEU A 277 -4.81 -2.65 -21.82
CA LEU A 277 -5.93 -2.33 -20.90
C LEU A 277 -6.82 -1.19 -21.42
N GLN A 278 -6.87 -0.94 -22.71
CA GLN A 278 -7.72 0.10 -23.31
C GLN A 278 -9.20 -0.18 -23.04
N LYS A 279 -9.94 0.89 -22.77
CA LYS A 279 -11.34 0.93 -22.36
C LYS A 279 -12.21 -0.19 -22.97
N GLY A 280 -12.31 -1.30 -22.24
CA GLY A 280 -13.47 -2.17 -22.32
C GLY A 280 -14.64 -1.51 -21.57
N PRO A 281 -15.89 -1.94 -21.79
CA PRO A 281 -17.03 -1.38 -21.10
C PRO A 281 -16.78 -1.42 -19.59
N ARG A 282 -17.09 -0.32 -18.90
CA ARG A 282 -17.04 -0.23 -17.43
C ARG A 282 -17.87 -1.39 -16.88
N MET A 283 -17.23 -2.41 -16.39
CA MET A 283 -17.92 -3.47 -15.66
C MET A 283 -18.35 -2.85 -14.33
N GLY A 284 -19.64 -2.84 -14.10
CA GLY A 284 -20.25 -2.42 -12.84
C GLY A 284 -19.74 -3.24 -11.66
N PRO A 285 -20.09 -2.87 -10.43
CA PRO A 285 -19.65 -3.58 -9.24
C PRO A 285 -20.05 -5.05 -9.36
N VAL A 286 -19.08 -5.94 -9.17
CA VAL A 286 -19.35 -7.38 -9.02
C VAL A 286 -20.09 -7.52 -7.70
N SER A 287 -21.35 -7.95 -7.79
CA SER A 287 -22.26 -8.26 -6.68
C SER A 287 -21.66 -9.30 -5.71
#